data_971ef42d4a302ced19c6847b274c247c
#
_entry.id   971ef42d4a302ced19c6847b274c247c
#
_cell.length_a   1.000
_cell.length_b   1.000
_cell.length_c   1.000
_cell.angle_alpha   90.00
_cell.angle_beta   90.00
_cell.angle_gamma   90.00
#
_symmetry.space_group_name_H-M   'P 1'
#
loop_
_entity.id
_entity.type
_entity.pdbx_description
1 polymer ?
#
loop_
_entity_poly.entity_id
_entity_poly.type
_entity_poly.pdbx_seq_one_letter_code
_entity_poly.pdbx_strand_id
1 'polypeptide(L)'
;VCALAAMQSTGAAYMSTASGIITRDLYRHFLNREASQAAQVAVGRVTVGAVVSLALLVGLASGDLLVLLGGLAVSYGFQMWPALLGICYIRFFTGKGVAWGLAAGLTAVTFTYITELGGLIGIGRYPLTLHSAGWGIFFNLLVTILVSALTREEAETQAHRARFHDFLREHTVLSPEKRKWKKPIWLLTLVWFLFAIGPFAVLGNETDPANWLWGIPTAWIWQIVWWLIGCAMMYLLAFKLEMSTMPTREVTPLAQDD
;
A
#
# COMPACT_ATOMS: atom_id res chain seq x y z
N VAL A 1 -14.66 23.16 -3.79
CA VAL A 1 -15.58 22.09 -3.38
C VAL A 1 -14.96 20.72 -3.63
N CYS A 2 -14.46 20.38 -4.85
CA CYS A 2 -13.89 19.06 -5.16
C CYS A 2 -12.70 18.69 -4.26
N ALA A 3 -11.80 19.62 -3.99
CA ALA A 3 -10.64 19.36 -3.11
C ALA A 3 -11.09 19.05 -1.66
N LEU A 4 -12.07 19.78 -1.14
CA LEU A 4 -12.64 19.51 0.18
C LEU A 4 -13.33 18.15 0.25
N ALA A 5 -14.10 17.79 -0.79
CA ALA A 5 -14.75 16.49 -0.86
C ALA A 5 -13.73 15.33 -0.88
N ALA A 6 -12.67 15.47 -1.66
CA ALA A 6 -11.57 14.50 -1.71
C ALA A 6 -10.88 14.34 -0.35
N MET A 7 -10.58 15.45 0.35
CA MET A 7 -9.98 15.41 1.69
C MET A 7 -10.90 14.76 2.71
N GLN A 8 -12.19 15.10 2.71
CA GLN A 8 -13.15 14.54 3.66
C GLN A 8 -13.34 13.03 3.48
N SER A 9 -13.42 12.54 2.25
CA SER A 9 -13.59 11.11 1.98
C SER A 9 -12.39 10.30 2.47
N THR A 10 -11.19 10.80 2.22
CA THR A 10 -9.94 10.15 2.64
C THR A 10 -9.75 10.21 4.15
N GLY A 11 -10.01 11.36 4.76
CA GLY A 11 -9.95 11.53 6.21
C GLY A 11 -10.87 10.57 6.95
N ALA A 12 -12.12 10.44 6.51
CA ALA A 12 -13.09 9.50 7.11
C ALA A 12 -12.61 8.04 7.03
N ALA A 13 -12.03 7.63 5.90
CA ALA A 13 -11.48 6.29 5.72
C ALA A 13 -10.30 6.02 6.68
N TYR A 14 -9.37 6.94 6.82
CA TYR A 14 -8.24 6.81 7.76
C TYR A 14 -8.70 6.74 9.21
N MET A 15 -9.65 7.58 9.61
CA MET A 15 -10.22 7.56 10.97
C MET A 15 -10.91 6.23 11.28
N SER A 16 -11.71 5.72 10.34
CA SER A 16 -12.38 4.42 10.47
C SER A 16 -11.38 3.29 10.61
N THR A 17 -10.34 3.27 9.76
CA THR A 17 -9.29 2.25 9.79
C THR A 17 -8.50 2.31 11.10
N ALA A 18 -8.05 3.48 11.52
CA ALA A 18 -7.32 3.67 12.78
C ALA A 18 -8.16 3.24 13.99
N SER A 19 -9.44 3.61 14.01
CA SER A 19 -10.39 3.20 15.04
C SER A 19 -10.55 1.68 15.07
N GLY A 20 -10.68 1.04 13.91
CA GLY A 20 -10.78 -0.41 13.78
C GLY A 20 -9.54 -1.12 14.33
N ILE A 21 -8.35 -0.71 13.93
CA ILE A 21 -7.08 -1.28 14.40
C ILE A 21 -6.94 -1.13 15.92
N ILE A 22 -7.13 0.08 16.46
CA ILE A 22 -7.00 0.31 17.90
C ILE A 22 -8.03 -0.47 18.69
N THR A 23 -9.27 -0.55 18.21
CA THR A 23 -10.34 -1.25 18.93
C THR A 23 -10.18 -2.77 18.85
N ARG A 24 -9.90 -3.31 17.66
CA ARG A 24 -9.86 -4.78 17.47
C ARG A 24 -8.49 -5.36 17.82
N ASP A 25 -7.41 -4.75 17.32
CA ASP A 25 -6.08 -5.35 17.37
C ASP A 25 -5.35 -4.99 18.67
N LEU A 26 -5.56 -3.77 19.21
CA LEU A 26 -4.93 -3.36 20.46
C LEU A 26 -5.86 -3.58 21.67
N TYR A 27 -7.02 -2.95 21.68
CA TYR A 27 -7.89 -2.98 22.87
C TYR A 27 -8.45 -4.37 23.15
N ARG A 28 -9.07 -5.00 22.15
CA ARG A 28 -9.67 -6.33 22.32
C ARG A 28 -8.60 -7.42 22.48
N HIS A 29 -7.49 -7.35 21.79
CA HIS A 29 -6.48 -8.39 21.84
C HIS A 29 -5.62 -8.35 23.12
N PHE A 30 -5.19 -7.16 23.55
CA PHE A 30 -4.24 -7.00 24.64
C PHE A 30 -4.88 -6.56 25.97
N LEU A 31 -5.97 -5.76 25.95
CA LEU A 31 -6.53 -5.15 27.15
C LEU A 31 -7.80 -5.86 27.65
N ASN A 32 -8.75 -6.14 26.75
CA ASN A 32 -10.01 -6.75 27.16
C ASN A 32 -10.58 -7.64 26.05
N ARG A 33 -10.31 -8.94 26.12
CA ARG A 33 -10.75 -9.94 25.14
C ARG A 33 -12.28 -10.11 25.08
N GLU A 34 -12.96 -9.89 26.21
CA GLU A 34 -14.41 -10.03 26.37
C GLU A 34 -15.14 -8.69 26.31
N ALA A 35 -14.52 -7.66 25.69
CA ALA A 35 -15.09 -6.33 25.60
C ALA A 35 -16.47 -6.35 24.92
N SER A 36 -17.47 -5.79 25.60
CA SER A 36 -18.81 -5.64 25.06
C SER A 36 -18.82 -4.76 23.82
N GLN A 37 -19.80 -4.92 22.95
CA GLN A 37 -19.96 -4.09 21.74
C GLN A 37 -20.00 -2.59 22.08
N ALA A 38 -20.67 -2.22 23.18
CA ALA A 38 -20.74 -0.83 23.63
C ALA A 38 -19.37 -0.28 24.01
N ALA A 39 -18.53 -1.08 24.71
CA ALA A 39 -17.18 -0.69 25.07
C ALA A 39 -16.29 -0.52 23.82
N GLN A 40 -16.39 -1.41 22.85
CA GLN A 40 -15.65 -1.31 21.59
C GLN A 40 -16.03 -0.05 20.80
N VAL A 41 -17.32 0.30 20.73
CA VAL A 41 -17.80 1.52 20.09
C VAL A 41 -17.31 2.76 20.83
N ALA A 42 -17.30 2.75 22.17
CA ALA A 42 -16.79 3.85 22.98
C ALA A 42 -15.28 4.09 22.73
N VAL A 43 -14.47 3.03 22.77
CA VAL A 43 -13.03 3.09 22.44
C VAL A 43 -12.83 3.60 21.02
N GLY A 44 -13.59 3.12 20.05
CA GLY A 44 -13.52 3.60 18.67
C GLY A 44 -13.79 5.10 18.54
N ARG A 45 -14.82 5.61 19.21
CA ARG A 45 -15.14 7.06 19.23
C ARG A 45 -14.04 7.90 19.86
N VAL A 46 -13.50 7.45 20.99
CA VAL A 46 -12.37 8.13 21.66
C VAL A 46 -11.15 8.14 20.72
N THR A 47 -10.86 7.04 20.06
CA THR A 47 -9.77 6.94 19.07
C THR A 47 -9.94 7.94 17.95
N VAL A 48 -11.12 8.02 17.34
CA VAL A 48 -11.40 9.00 16.28
C VAL A 48 -11.18 10.42 16.79
N GLY A 49 -11.70 10.74 17.99
CA GLY A 49 -11.49 12.05 18.60
C GLY A 49 -10.01 12.39 18.81
N ALA A 50 -9.24 11.43 19.31
CA ALA A 50 -7.81 11.60 19.54
C ALA A 50 -7.04 11.79 18.21
N VAL A 51 -7.33 11.00 17.19
CA VAL A 51 -6.69 11.11 15.87
C VAL A 51 -7.00 12.45 15.21
N VAL A 52 -8.27 12.89 15.25
CA VAL A 52 -8.67 14.21 14.71
C VAL A 52 -7.98 15.35 15.45
N SER A 53 -7.95 15.30 16.78
CA SER A 53 -7.29 16.34 17.60
C SER A 53 -5.79 16.40 17.29
N LEU A 54 -5.13 15.24 17.20
CA LEU A 54 -3.70 15.17 16.83
C LEU A 54 -3.45 15.71 15.43
N ALA A 55 -4.29 15.31 14.45
CA ALA A 55 -4.18 15.81 13.09
C ALA A 55 -4.37 17.34 13.01
N LEU A 56 -5.31 17.88 13.77
CA LEU A 56 -5.53 19.32 13.86
C LEU A 56 -4.30 20.05 14.47
N LEU A 57 -3.76 19.54 15.58
CA LEU A 57 -2.56 20.10 16.21
C LEU A 57 -1.37 20.09 15.25
N VAL A 58 -1.14 18.96 14.56
CA VAL A 58 -0.08 18.86 13.55
C VAL A 58 -0.33 19.82 12.40
N GLY A 59 -1.58 19.92 11.90
CA GLY A 59 -1.94 20.85 10.83
C GLY A 59 -1.72 22.31 11.18
N LEU A 60 -2.05 22.72 12.41
CA LEU A 60 -1.83 24.08 12.90
C LEU A 60 -0.35 24.40 13.12
N ALA A 61 0.45 23.40 13.51
CA ALA A 61 1.87 23.59 13.78
C ALA A 61 2.76 23.49 12.53
N SER A 62 2.28 22.83 11.46
CA SER A 62 3.12 22.41 10.34
C SER A 62 3.31 23.48 9.25
N GLY A 63 2.46 24.50 9.15
CA GLY A 63 2.55 25.53 8.10
C GLY A 63 2.66 24.91 6.69
N ASP A 64 3.73 25.23 5.95
CA ASP A 64 3.98 24.73 4.58
C ASP A 64 4.43 23.27 4.52
N LEU A 65 4.61 22.60 5.66
CA LEU A 65 5.07 21.20 5.74
C LEU A 65 3.99 20.17 5.38
N LEU A 66 2.75 20.57 5.10
CA LEU A 66 1.65 19.64 4.77
C LEU A 66 1.96 18.72 3.58
N VAL A 67 2.56 19.26 2.52
CA VAL A 67 2.97 18.47 1.35
C VAL A 67 4.06 17.46 1.72
N LEU A 68 4.99 17.89 2.57
CA LEU A 68 6.07 17.06 3.07
C LEU A 68 5.52 15.88 3.90
N LEU A 69 4.57 16.15 4.80
CA LEU A 69 3.90 15.13 5.62
C LEU A 69 3.10 14.14 4.78
N GLY A 70 2.45 14.62 3.70
CA GLY A 70 1.76 13.76 2.73
C GLY A 70 2.72 12.79 2.04
N GLY A 71 3.86 13.27 1.57
CA GLY A 71 4.92 12.43 0.98
C GLY A 71 5.48 11.40 1.96
N LEU A 72 5.66 11.79 3.21
CA LEU A 72 6.10 10.89 4.29
C LEU A 72 5.06 9.79 4.56
N ALA A 73 3.78 10.15 4.65
CA ALA A 73 2.70 9.19 4.89
C ALA A 73 2.62 8.14 3.78
N VAL A 74 2.74 8.55 2.50
CA VAL A 74 2.81 7.62 1.36
C VAL A 74 4.04 6.71 1.46
N SER A 75 5.20 7.26 1.81
CA SER A 75 6.44 6.47 1.97
C SER A 75 6.32 5.39 3.03
N TYR A 76 5.66 5.69 4.16
CA TYR A 76 5.38 4.71 5.21
C TYR A 76 4.34 3.68 4.76
N GLY A 77 3.24 4.11 4.14
CA GLY A 77 2.21 3.21 3.63
C GLY A 77 2.75 2.20 2.62
N PHE A 78 3.71 2.63 1.80
CA PHE A 78 4.36 1.77 0.82
C PHE A 78 5.13 0.60 1.44
N GLN A 79 5.53 0.69 2.72
CA GLN A 79 6.21 -0.39 3.44
C GLN A 79 5.33 -1.61 3.73
N MET A 80 4.01 -1.52 3.53
CA MET A 80 3.11 -2.67 3.64
C MET A 80 3.18 -3.65 2.46
N TRP A 81 3.85 -3.28 1.37
CA TRP A 81 3.96 -4.10 0.16
C TRP A 81 4.53 -5.51 0.40
N PRO A 82 5.65 -5.70 1.14
CA PRO A 82 6.20 -7.04 1.39
C PRO A 82 5.24 -7.94 2.16
N ALA A 83 4.46 -7.37 3.10
CA ALA A 83 3.43 -8.11 3.82
C ALA A 83 2.35 -8.63 2.86
N LEU A 84 1.84 -7.77 1.97
CA LEU A 84 0.85 -8.15 0.95
C LEU A 84 1.39 -9.21 -0.02
N LEU A 85 2.64 -9.07 -0.45
CA LEU A 85 3.30 -10.09 -1.28
C LEU A 85 3.40 -11.44 -0.56
N GLY A 86 3.74 -11.42 0.73
CA GLY A 86 3.81 -12.63 1.56
C GLY A 86 2.46 -13.30 1.71
N ILE A 87 1.40 -12.53 1.96
CA ILE A 87 0.04 -13.08 2.09
C ILE A 87 -0.47 -13.64 0.76
N CYS A 88 -0.28 -12.94 -0.36
CA CYS A 88 -0.92 -13.29 -1.61
C CYS A 88 -0.09 -14.25 -2.49
N TYR A 89 1.24 -14.13 -2.50
CA TYR A 89 2.07 -14.76 -3.53
C TYR A 89 3.29 -15.53 -3.01
N ILE A 90 3.96 -15.04 -1.96
CA ILE A 90 5.29 -15.54 -1.57
C ILE A 90 5.18 -16.35 -0.28
N ARG A 91 5.09 -17.67 -0.39
CA ARG A 91 5.03 -18.61 0.75
C ARG A 91 6.28 -18.58 1.64
N PHE A 92 7.40 -18.12 1.10
CA PHE A 92 8.69 -18.10 1.80
C PHE A 92 8.74 -17.06 2.92
N PHE A 93 7.96 -15.96 2.83
CA PHE A 93 8.00 -14.89 3.82
C PHE A 93 7.38 -15.35 5.13
N THR A 94 8.15 -15.30 6.21
CA THR A 94 7.69 -15.63 7.56
C THR A 94 7.09 -14.41 8.25
N GLY A 95 6.19 -14.60 9.21
CA GLY A 95 5.60 -13.50 9.99
C GLY A 95 6.68 -12.67 10.71
N LYS A 96 7.71 -13.34 11.28
CA LYS A 96 8.86 -12.66 11.88
C LYS A 96 9.67 -11.88 10.85
N GLY A 97 9.88 -12.45 9.66
CA GLY A 97 10.56 -11.78 8.56
C GLY A 97 9.88 -10.49 8.14
N VAL A 98 8.56 -10.55 7.93
CA VAL A 98 7.75 -9.38 7.57
C VAL A 98 7.76 -8.31 8.65
N ALA A 99 7.65 -8.69 9.93
CA ALA A 99 7.67 -7.74 11.05
C ALA A 99 9.01 -7.00 11.15
N TRP A 100 10.13 -7.70 11.11
CA TRP A 100 11.48 -7.09 11.12
C TRP A 100 11.77 -6.30 9.85
N GLY A 101 11.32 -6.80 8.70
CA GLY A 101 11.41 -6.08 7.43
C GLY A 101 10.65 -4.77 7.46
N LEU A 102 9.42 -4.77 7.97
CA LEU A 102 8.62 -3.56 8.15
C LEU A 102 9.32 -2.56 9.07
N ALA A 103 9.84 -3.01 10.22
CA ALA A 103 10.60 -2.15 11.13
C ALA A 103 11.82 -1.53 10.45
N ALA A 104 12.60 -2.30 9.70
CA ALA A 104 13.75 -1.82 8.94
C ALA A 104 13.33 -0.81 7.84
N GLY A 105 12.25 -1.09 7.12
CA GLY A 105 11.72 -0.20 6.09
C GLY A 105 11.25 1.14 6.65
N LEU A 106 10.48 1.13 7.75
CA LEU A 106 10.03 2.35 8.42
C LEU A 106 11.21 3.16 8.95
N THR A 107 12.21 2.51 9.52
CA THR A 107 13.46 3.14 9.99
C THR A 107 14.20 3.79 8.83
N ALA A 108 14.39 3.07 7.71
CA ALA A 108 15.05 3.60 6.53
C ALA A 108 14.33 4.80 5.93
N VAL A 109 12.98 4.77 5.84
CA VAL A 109 12.17 5.93 5.43
C VAL A 109 12.44 7.11 6.35
N THR A 110 12.41 6.90 7.67
CA THR A 110 12.62 7.97 8.65
C THR A 110 13.98 8.64 8.47
N PHE A 111 15.04 7.86 8.40
CA PHE A 111 16.41 8.39 8.24
C PHE A 111 16.68 9.06 6.90
N THR A 112 16.07 8.57 5.83
CA THR A 112 16.29 9.14 4.47
C THR A 112 15.32 10.28 4.13
N TYR A 113 14.26 10.46 4.90
CA TYR A 113 13.30 11.54 4.69
C TYR A 113 13.57 12.76 5.57
N ILE A 114 13.88 12.55 6.84
CA ILE A 114 14.13 13.62 7.80
C ILE A 114 15.57 14.09 7.64
N THR A 115 15.73 15.28 7.08
CA THR A 115 17.04 15.88 6.76
C THR A 115 17.96 15.96 7.99
N GLU A 116 17.39 16.23 9.15
CA GLU A 116 18.14 16.35 10.40
C GLU A 116 18.72 15.01 10.86
N LEU A 117 17.93 13.92 10.79
CA LEU A 117 18.41 12.58 11.11
C LEU A 117 19.39 12.04 10.05
N GLY A 118 19.13 12.30 8.78
CA GLY A 118 20.05 11.97 7.70
C GLY A 118 21.35 12.77 7.77
N GLY A 119 21.29 14.00 8.27
CA GLY A 119 22.45 14.84 8.53
C GLY A 119 23.36 14.31 9.63
N LEU A 120 22.82 13.72 10.70
CA LEU A 120 23.59 13.11 11.78
C LEU A 120 24.50 11.96 11.32
N ILE A 121 24.04 11.19 10.31
CA ILE A 121 24.81 10.06 9.74
C ILE A 121 25.45 10.40 8.40
N GLY A 122 25.41 11.69 7.97
CA GLY A 122 26.02 12.16 6.74
C GLY A 122 25.35 11.68 5.43
N ILE A 123 24.17 11.08 5.50
CA ILE A 123 23.46 10.53 4.31
C ILE A 123 22.65 11.61 3.58
N GLY A 124 22.17 12.64 4.29
CA GLY A 124 21.31 13.68 3.74
C GLY A 124 19.91 13.19 3.34
N ARG A 125 19.12 14.09 2.75
CA ARG A 125 17.79 13.78 2.25
C ARG A 125 17.86 13.14 0.86
N TYR A 126 17.17 12.04 0.63
CA TYR A 126 17.12 11.29 -0.65
C TYR A 126 18.51 10.86 -1.15
N PRO A 127 19.22 10.00 -0.39
CA PRO A 127 20.53 9.52 -0.80
C PRO A 127 20.51 8.93 -2.22
N LEU A 128 21.52 9.21 -3.02
CA LEU A 128 21.61 8.82 -4.43
C LEU A 128 20.43 9.28 -5.28
N THR A 129 19.77 10.39 -4.93
CA THR A 129 18.58 10.91 -5.60
C THR A 129 17.34 9.98 -5.57
N LEU A 130 17.40 8.89 -4.80
CA LEU A 130 16.28 7.96 -4.65
C LEU A 130 15.34 8.44 -3.54
N HIS A 131 14.03 8.40 -3.84
CA HIS A 131 13.01 8.75 -2.87
C HIS A 131 13.03 7.79 -1.66
N SER A 132 12.71 8.29 -0.47
CA SER A 132 12.73 7.53 0.80
C SER A 132 11.92 6.24 0.76
N ALA A 133 10.78 6.22 0.03
CA ALA A 133 9.98 5.01 -0.16
C ALA A 133 10.79 3.89 -0.83
N GLY A 134 11.67 4.23 -1.80
CA GLY A 134 12.55 3.27 -2.47
C GLY A 134 13.57 2.66 -1.52
N TRP A 135 14.23 3.48 -0.71
CA TRP A 135 15.13 3.00 0.33
C TRP A 135 14.41 2.15 1.37
N GLY A 136 13.24 2.60 1.80
CA GLY A 136 12.40 1.84 2.73
C GLY A 136 12.07 0.45 2.19
N ILE A 137 11.57 0.34 0.95
CA ILE A 137 11.22 -0.94 0.34
C ILE A 137 12.44 -1.84 0.15
N PHE A 138 13.59 -1.27 -0.23
CA PHE A 138 14.83 -2.03 -0.37
C PHE A 138 15.23 -2.70 0.95
N PHE A 139 15.34 -1.94 2.03
CA PHE A 139 15.70 -2.50 3.34
C PHE A 139 14.62 -3.42 3.91
N ASN A 140 13.34 -3.08 3.70
CA ASN A 140 12.22 -3.93 4.10
C ASN A 140 12.30 -5.30 3.43
N LEU A 141 12.41 -5.37 2.11
CA LEU A 141 12.53 -6.63 1.38
C LEU A 141 13.80 -7.39 1.76
N LEU A 142 14.93 -6.70 1.86
CA LEU A 142 16.20 -7.31 2.23
C LEU A 142 16.09 -8.02 3.60
N VAL A 143 15.62 -7.29 4.62
CA VAL A 143 15.47 -7.84 5.97
C VAL A 143 14.38 -8.91 6.02
N THR A 144 13.25 -8.71 5.32
CA THR A 144 12.20 -9.74 5.21
C THR A 144 12.77 -11.04 4.66
N ILE A 145 13.54 -11.00 3.58
CA ILE A 145 14.15 -12.18 2.96
C ILE A 145 15.17 -12.82 3.91
N LEU A 146 16.08 -12.04 4.46
CA LEU A 146 17.13 -12.55 5.34
C LEU A 146 16.56 -13.20 6.61
N VAL A 147 15.64 -12.51 7.29
CA VAL A 147 15.03 -13.05 8.50
C VAL A 147 14.15 -14.26 8.18
N SER A 148 13.42 -14.26 7.06
CA SER A 148 12.63 -15.41 6.64
C SER A 148 13.50 -16.63 6.32
N ALA A 149 14.70 -16.43 5.77
CA ALA A 149 15.67 -17.50 5.53
C ALA A 149 16.25 -18.08 6.84
N LEU A 150 16.41 -17.26 7.86
CA LEU A 150 17.00 -17.63 9.15
C LEU A 150 15.97 -18.13 10.18
N THR A 151 14.67 -17.83 9.98
CA THR A 151 13.61 -18.20 10.92
C THR A 151 12.79 -19.36 10.41
N ARG A 152 12.59 -20.35 11.27
CA ARG A 152 11.63 -21.43 11.03
C ARG A 152 10.31 -21.09 11.73
N GLU A 153 9.22 -21.23 11.02
CA GLU A 153 7.88 -21.16 11.62
C GLU A 153 7.45 -22.52 12.14
N GLU A 154 6.54 -22.51 13.08
CA GLU A 154 5.89 -23.71 13.59
C GLU A 154 5.14 -24.42 12.46
N ALA A 155 5.11 -25.75 12.49
CA ALA A 155 4.49 -26.57 11.45
C ALA A 155 3.00 -26.24 11.24
N GLU A 156 2.29 -25.89 12.32
CA GLU A 156 0.88 -25.49 12.27
C GLU A 156 0.69 -24.17 11.48
N THR A 157 1.51 -23.15 11.76
CA THR A 157 1.49 -21.87 11.04
C THR A 157 1.83 -22.06 9.57
N GLN A 158 2.80 -22.93 9.26
CA GLN A 158 3.14 -23.24 7.87
C GLN A 158 1.97 -23.95 7.17
N ALA A 159 1.32 -24.90 7.82
CA ALA A 159 0.17 -25.62 7.27
C ALA A 159 -1.03 -24.69 7.04
N HIS A 160 -1.30 -23.78 7.98
CA HIS A 160 -2.36 -22.78 7.84
C HIS A 160 -2.10 -21.88 6.65
N ARG A 161 -0.88 -21.35 6.53
CA ARG A 161 -0.49 -20.49 5.40
C ARG A 161 -0.52 -21.24 4.07
N ALA A 162 -0.07 -22.50 4.03
CA ALA A 162 -0.15 -23.32 2.83
C ALA A 162 -1.59 -23.50 2.36
N ARG A 163 -2.52 -23.82 3.28
CA ARG A 163 -3.96 -23.93 2.97
C ARG A 163 -4.52 -22.63 2.38
N PHE A 164 -4.17 -21.48 2.94
CA PHE A 164 -4.61 -20.19 2.44
C PHE A 164 -4.08 -19.89 1.03
N HIS A 165 -2.80 -20.15 0.77
CA HIS A 165 -2.22 -19.98 -0.57
C HIS A 165 -2.80 -20.96 -1.59
N ASP A 166 -3.11 -22.18 -1.19
CA ASP A 166 -3.74 -23.17 -2.06
C ASP A 166 -5.18 -22.77 -2.39
N PHE A 167 -5.93 -22.27 -1.40
CA PHE A 167 -7.24 -21.67 -1.61
C PHE A 167 -7.20 -20.50 -2.60
N LEU A 168 -6.29 -19.54 -2.41
CA LEU A 168 -6.12 -18.43 -3.36
C LEU A 168 -5.79 -18.93 -4.77
N ARG A 169 -4.90 -19.92 -4.87
CA ARG A 169 -4.51 -20.48 -6.17
C ARG A 169 -5.68 -21.17 -6.86
N GLU A 170 -6.47 -21.94 -6.13
CA GLU A 170 -7.63 -22.66 -6.67
C GLU A 170 -8.70 -21.67 -7.19
N HIS A 171 -8.95 -20.58 -6.44
CA HIS A 171 -9.97 -19.59 -6.80
C HIS A 171 -9.50 -18.56 -7.84
N THR A 172 -8.21 -18.48 -8.14
CA THR A 172 -7.63 -17.58 -9.16
C THR A 172 -7.28 -18.28 -10.47
N VAL A 173 -7.69 -19.53 -10.66
CA VAL A 173 -7.45 -20.26 -11.92
C VAL A 173 -8.31 -19.69 -13.03
N LEU A 174 -7.66 -19.09 -14.02
CA LEU A 174 -8.32 -18.61 -15.24
C LEU A 174 -8.73 -19.78 -16.14
N SER A 175 -9.90 -19.65 -16.76
CA SER A 175 -10.33 -20.58 -17.82
C SER A 175 -9.28 -20.66 -18.95
N PRO A 176 -9.15 -21.79 -19.64
CA PRO A 176 -8.19 -21.96 -20.73
C PRO A 176 -8.29 -20.89 -21.81
N GLU A 177 -9.51 -20.45 -22.12
CA GLU A 177 -9.78 -19.41 -23.11
C GLU A 177 -9.24 -18.04 -22.71
N LYS A 178 -9.30 -17.72 -21.43
CA LYS A 178 -8.86 -16.43 -20.87
C LYS A 178 -7.37 -16.42 -20.57
N ARG A 179 -6.77 -17.59 -20.36
CA ARG A 179 -5.33 -17.72 -20.06
C ARG A 179 -4.43 -17.11 -21.15
N LYS A 180 -4.88 -17.09 -22.41
CA LYS A 180 -4.15 -16.47 -23.54
C LYS A 180 -3.97 -14.96 -23.35
N TRP A 181 -4.90 -14.30 -22.63
CA TRP A 181 -4.85 -12.87 -22.37
C TRP A 181 -3.92 -12.49 -21.21
N LYS A 182 -3.48 -13.44 -20.40
CA LYS A 182 -2.66 -13.17 -19.22
C LYS A 182 -1.36 -12.45 -19.57
N LYS A 183 -0.59 -12.96 -20.54
CA LYS A 183 0.70 -12.37 -20.93
C LYS A 183 0.56 -10.95 -21.51
N PRO A 184 -0.30 -10.69 -22.51
CA PRO A 184 -0.42 -9.36 -23.09
C PRO A 184 -0.96 -8.33 -22.09
N ILE A 185 -1.90 -8.70 -21.20
CA ILE A 185 -2.42 -7.77 -20.19
C ILE A 185 -1.35 -7.46 -19.13
N TRP A 186 -0.57 -8.45 -18.68
CA TRP A 186 0.54 -8.21 -17.77
C TRP A 186 1.63 -7.34 -18.40
N LEU A 187 1.93 -7.54 -19.68
CA LEU A 187 2.86 -6.67 -20.41
C LEU A 187 2.33 -5.25 -20.48
N LEU A 188 1.06 -5.06 -20.81
CA LEU A 188 0.42 -3.76 -20.82
C LEU A 188 0.47 -3.09 -19.44
N THR A 189 0.21 -3.85 -18.38
CA THR A 189 0.28 -3.36 -16.99
C THR A 189 1.70 -2.91 -16.64
N LEU A 190 2.71 -3.68 -17.02
CA LEU A 190 4.11 -3.32 -16.81
C LEU A 190 4.49 -2.05 -17.57
N VAL A 191 4.13 -1.97 -18.86
CA VAL A 191 4.37 -0.78 -19.68
C VAL A 191 3.66 0.43 -19.06
N TRP A 192 2.39 0.29 -18.71
CA TRP A 192 1.65 1.34 -18.04
C TRP A 192 2.34 1.81 -16.76
N PHE A 193 2.77 0.88 -15.91
CA PHE A 193 3.47 1.20 -14.66
C PHE A 193 4.76 1.99 -14.93
N LEU A 194 5.56 1.56 -15.91
CA LEU A 194 6.83 2.21 -16.23
C LEU A 194 6.65 3.63 -16.79
N PHE A 195 5.63 3.88 -17.60
CA PHE A 195 5.44 5.14 -18.30
C PHE A 195 4.48 6.11 -17.60
N ALA A 196 3.50 5.61 -16.85
CA ALA A 196 2.54 6.47 -16.14
C ALA A 196 3.09 7.00 -14.81
N ILE A 197 3.75 6.13 -14.02
CA ILE A 197 4.22 6.45 -12.67
C ILE A 197 5.68 6.06 -12.41
N GLY A 198 6.27 5.27 -13.28
CA GLY A 198 7.64 4.78 -13.16
C GLY A 198 8.67 5.73 -13.78
N PRO A 199 9.90 5.23 -14.00
CA PRO A 199 11.03 6.05 -14.42
C PRO A 199 10.83 6.76 -15.78
N PHE A 200 9.97 6.23 -16.65
CA PHE A 200 9.71 6.84 -17.95
C PHE A 200 8.58 7.89 -17.92
N ALA A 201 7.95 8.13 -16.78
CA ALA A 201 6.98 9.21 -16.64
C ALA A 201 7.59 10.60 -16.89
N VAL A 202 8.90 10.75 -16.68
CA VAL A 202 9.65 11.99 -16.96
C VAL A 202 9.72 12.35 -18.44
N LEU A 203 9.52 11.39 -19.35
CA LEU A 203 9.55 11.64 -20.81
C LEU A 203 8.43 12.58 -21.28
N GLY A 204 7.34 12.66 -20.52
CA GLY A 204 6.25 13.60 -20.79
C GLY A 204 6.44 14.99 -20.20
N ASN A 205 7.54 15.24 -19.48
CA ASN A 205 7.75 16.49 -18.76
C ASN A 205 8.63 17.46 -19.55
N GLU A 206 8.03 18.15 -20.53
CA GLU A 206 8.66 19.28 -21.22
C GLU A 206 8.48 20.55 -20.37
N THR A 207 9.58 21.19 -20.01
CA THR A 207 9.60 22.35 -19.11
C THR A 207 9.50 23.69 -19.85
N ASP A 208 9.82 23.73 -21.15
CA ASP A 208 9.73 24.95 -21.96
C ASP A 208 8.27 25.23 -22.37
N PRO A 209 7.67 26.36 -21.93
CA PRO A 209 6.32 26.73 -22.31
C PRO A 209 6.09 26.88 -23.82
N ALA A 210 7.15 27.15 -24.59
CA ALA A 210 7.07 27.27 -26.04
C ALA A 210 6.69 25.94 -26.72
N ASN A 211 7.01 24.83 -26.10
CA ASN A 211 6.73 23.48 -26.58
C ASN A 211 5.42 22.88 -26.03
N TRP A 212 4.66 23.64 -25.23
CA TRP A 212 3.42 23.19 -24.68
C TRP A 212 2.32 23.06 -25.73
N LEU A 213 1.61 21.96 -25.74
CA LEU A 213 0.55 21.73 -26.71
C LEU A 213 -0.70 22.53 -26.30
N TRP A 214 -1.13 23.46 -27.16
CA TRP A 214 -2.24 24.38 -26.89
C TRP A 214 -2.11 25.20 -25.60
N GLY A 215 -0.88 25.46 -25.15
CA GLY A 215 -0.63 26.14 -23.88
C GLY A 215 -0.84 25.29 -22.64
N ILE A 216 -1.05 23.98 -22.81
CA ILE A 216 -1.20 23.01 -21.69
C ILE A 216 0.16 22.35 -21.45
N PRO A 217 0.66 22.30 -20.20
CA PRO A 217 1.88 21.58 -19.87
C PRO A 217 1.83 20.14 -20.38
N THR A 218 2.87 19.70 -21.07
CA THR A 218 2.93 18.36 -21.67
C THR A 218 2.79 17.24 -20.65
N ALA A 219 3.25 17.46 -19.40
CA ALA A 219 3.05 16.52 -18.30
C ALA A 219 1.57 16.20 -18.04
N TRP A 220 0.67 17.17 -18.18
CA TRP A 220 -0.77 16.96 -17.99
C TRP A 220 -1.35 16.12 -19.12
N ILE A 221 -0.95 16.41 -20.36
CA ILE A 221 -1.38 15.64 -21.54
C ILE A 221 -0.89 14.20 -21.42
N TRP A 222 0.39 14.03 -21.03
CA TRP A 222 0.99 12.72 -20.76
C TRP A 222 0.18 11.93 -19.73
N GLN A 223 -0.15 12.55 -18.60
CA GLN A 223 -0.92 11.89 -17.55
C GLN A 223 -2.34 11.54 -17.99
N ILE A 224 -3.02 12.40 -18.77
CA ILE A 224 -4.35 12.13 -19.31
C ILE A 224 -4.31 10.92 -20.27
N VAL A 225 -3.32 10.86 -21.17
CA VAL A 225 -3.16 9.74 -22.11
C VAL A 225 -2.94 8.43 -21.36
N TRP A 226 -2.01 8.43 -20.40
CA TRP A 226 -1.75 7.24 -19.61
C TRP A 226 -2.89 6.89 -18.66
N TRP A 227 -3.68 7.85 -18.20
CA TRP A 227 -4.91 7.59 -17.47
C TRP A 227 -5.94 6.86 -18.33
N LEU A 228 -6.16 7.29 -19.57
CA LEU A 228 -7.05 6.60 -20.51
C LEU A 228 -6.58 5.17 -20.81
N ILE A 229 -5.28 4.98 -21.03
CA ILE A 229 -4.68 3.65 -21.19
C ILE A 229 -4.88 2.83 -19.91
N GLY A 230 -4.74 3.44 -18.74
CA GLY A 230 -5.01 2.82 -17.45
C GLY A 230 -6.46 2.38 -17.29
N CYS A 231 -7.42 3.17 -17.72
CA CYS A 231 -8.84 2.79 -17.72
C CYS A 231 -9.08 1.56 -18.63
N ALA A 232 -8.50 1.55 -19.82
CA ALA A 232 -8.59 0.40 -20.73
C ALA A 232 -7.90 -0.85 -20.11
N MET A 233 -6.74 -0.68 -19.51
CA MET A 233 -6.02 -1.75 -18.78
C MET A 233 -6.86 -2.31 -17.64
N MET A 234 -7.46 -1.44 -16.81
CA MET A 234 -8.34 -1.85 -15.71
C MET A 234 -9.56 -2.63 -16.22
N TYR A 235 -10.15 -2.20 -17.32
CA TYR A 235 -11.22 -2.95 -17.98
C TYR A 235 -10.77 -4.36 -18.39
N LEU A 236 -9.59 -4.48 -18.99
CA LEU A 236 -9.04 -5.77 -19.38
C LEU A 236 -8.72 -6.67 -18.18
N LEU A 237 -8.16 -6.11 -17.12
CA LEU A 237 -7.90 -6.82 -15.85
C LEU A 237 -9.21 -7.30 -15.23
N ALA A 238 -10.21 -6.43 -15.15
CA ALA A 238 -11.49 -6.74 -14.54
C ALA A 238 -12.26 -7.82 -15.29
N PHE A 239 -12.45 -7.67 -16.60
CA PHE A 239 -13.37 -8.50 -17.38
C PHE A 239 -12.69 -9.62 -18.17
N LYS A 240 -11.46 -9.43 -18.65
CA LYS A 240 -10.73 -10.48 -19.38
C LYS A 240 -9.95 -11.40 -18.46
N LEU A 241 -9.41 -10.89 -17.35
CA LEU A 241 -8.75 -11.70 -16.33
C LEU A 241 -9.62 -11.98 -15.10
N GLU A 242 -10.87 -11.56 -15.09
CA GLU A 242 -11.85 -11.83 -14.02
C GLU A 242 -11.38 -11.38 -12.61
N MET A 243 -10.53 -10.35 -12.54
CA MET A 243 -9.99 -9.91 -11.25
C MET A 243 -11.02 -9.19 -10.37
N SER A 244 -12.13 -8.71 -10.95
CA SER A 244 -13.21 -8.04 -10.21
C SER A 244 -14.57 -8.71 -10.32
N THR A 245 -14.75 -9.67 -11.21
CA THR A 245 -15.98 -10.44 -11.32
C THR A 245 -15.92 -11.56 -10.30
N MET A 246 -16.85 -11.56 -9.35
CA MET A 246 -17.08 -12.77 -8.58
C MET A 246 -17.40 -13.90 -9.55
N PRO A 247 -16.70 -15.05 -9.47
CA PRO A 247 -17.17 -16.22 -10.18
C PRO A 247 -18.61 -16.48 -9.72
N THR A 248 -19.47 -16.89 -10.63
CA THR A 248 -20.89 -17.22 -10.38
C THR A 248 -21.09 -18.39 -9.39
N ARG A 249 -20.08 -18.69 -8.61
CA ARG A 249 -20.15 -19.68 -7.52
C ARG A 249 -20.68 -18.99 -6.27
N GLU A 250 -21.69 -19.56 -5.66
CA GLU A 250 -22.12 -19.23 -4.30
C GLU A 250 -20.87 -19.18 -3.41
N VAL A 251 -20.66 -18.02 -2.79
CA VAL A 251 -19.64 -17.89 -1.76
C VAL A 251 -20.16 -18.67 -0.56
N THR A 252 -19.74 -19.91 -0.42
CA THR A 252 -19.92 -20.63 0.84
C THR A 252 -19.05 -19.95 1.88
N PRO A 253 -19.64 -19.33 2.92
CA PRO A 253 -18.83 -18.79 4.00
C PRO A 253 -18.00 -19.96 4.57
N LEU A 254 -16.70 -19.72 4.77
CA LEU A 254 -15.88 -20.65 5.53
C LEU A 254 -16.61 -20.89 6.86
N ALA A 255 -17.03 -22.13 7.12
CA ALA A 255 -17.61 -22.48 8.39
C ALA A 255 -16.61 -22.02 9.47
N GLN A 256 -17.08 -21.15 10.36
CA GLN A 256 -16.36 -20.90 11.58
C GLN A 256 -16.39 -22.22 12.33
N ASP A 257 -15.27 -22.92 12.35
CA ASP A 257 -15.06 -24.02 13.29
C ASP A 257 -15.14 -23.37 14.67
N ASP A 258 -16.22 -23.68 15.38
CA ASP A 258 -16.52 -23.29 16.78
C ASP A 258 -15.44 -23.78 17.75
#